data_d5a9b1c06c0c34f6e20285ec6152eafb
#
_entry.id   d5a9b1c06c0c34f6e20285ec6152eafb
#
_cell.length_a   1.000
_cell.length_b   1.000
_cell.length_c   1.000
_cell.angle_alpha   90.00
_cell.angle_beta   90.00
_cell.angle_gamma   90.00
#
_symmetry.space_group_name_H-M   'P 1'
#
loop_
_entity.id
_entity.type
_entity.pdbx_description
1 polymer ?
#
loop_
_entity_poly.entity_id
_entity_poly.type
_entity_poly.pdbx_seq_one_letter_code
_entity_poly.pdbx_strand_id
1 'polypeptide(L)'
;MLKSSDAGATLRRLIRPAARPGEWREQPAPNHSTGHAEHETRSGRHRLTIASVALLLFAVVSAATGQVMLKHGMQVATSRVAHSGGSLAFRAATSPWVLIGLVVFGVSAMAWLAALSRVPLSVAYPFNALGYLVILTASILVLHERANVLTWVGSLLVVSGLLIVVLTKP
;
A
#
# COMPACT_ATOMS: atom_id res chain seq x y z
N MET A 1 6.85 -31.96 -61.57
CA MET A 1 8.26 -31.57 -61.38
C MET A 1 8.38 -30.78 -60.08
N LEU A 2 8.57 -31.47 -58.97
CA LEU A 2 8.65 -30.88 -57.63
C LEU A 2 10.11 -30.58 -57.30
N LYS A 3 10.34 -29.40 -56.82
CA LYS A 3 11.58 -28.69 -56.54
C LYS A 3 12.36 -29.36 -55.42
N SER A 4 13.31 -30.22 -55.75
CA SER A 4 14.19 -31.00 -54.87
C SER A 4 15.37 -30.21 -54.31
N SER A 5 15.29 -28.86 -54.28
CA SER A 5 16.44 -28.03 -53.91
C SER A 5 16.51 -27.59 -52.45
N ASP A 6 15.40 -27.61 -51.72
CA ASP A 6 15.37 -26.99 -50.38
C ASP A 6 15.71 -27.96 -49.20
N ALA A 7 15.67 -29.26 -49.45
CA ALA A 7 15.99 -30.26 -48.42
C ALA A 7 17.50 -30.32 -48.07
N GLY A 8 18.36 -30.02 -49.02
CA GLY A 8 19.82 -30.06 -48.81
C GLY A 8 20.35 -28.86 -48.00
N ALA A 9 19.71 -27.70 -48.10
CA ALA A 9 20.11 -26.49 -47.37
C ALA A 9 19.74 -26.58 -45.88
N THR A 10 18.61 -27.23 -45.57
CA THR A 10 18.12 -27.35 -44.20
C THR A 10 18.95 -28.40 -43.40
N LEU A 11 19.38 -29.49 -44.09
CA LEU A 11 20.22 -30.50 -43.46
C LEU A 11 21.65 -30.01 -43.15
N ARG A 12 22.20 -29.10 -43.98
CA ARG A 12 23.52 -28.49 -43.71
C ARG A 12 23.52 -27.55 -42.48
N ARG A 13 22.38 -27.00 -42.09
CA ARG A 13 22.28 -26.17 -40.87
C ARG A 13 22.21 -26.99 -39.60
N LEU A 14 21.80 -28.25 -39.66
CA LEU A 14 21.66 -29.13 -38.49
C LEU A 14 22.95 -29.87 -38.11
N ILE A 15 23.90 -29.99 -39.05
CA ILE A 15 25.21 -30.59 -38.81
C ILE A 15 26.20 -29.45 -38.55
N ARG A 16 26.21 -28.88 -37.33
CA ARG A 16 27.33 -28.09 -36.86
C ARG A 16 28.51 -29.03 -36.62
N PRO A 17 29.64 -28.85 -37.29
CA PRO A 17 30.84 -29.60 -36.98
C PRO A 17 31.22 -29.33 -35.53
N ALA A 18 31.56 -30.37 -34.78
CA ALA A 18 32.04 -30.25 -33.42
C ALA A 18 33.21 -29.27 -33.40
N ALA A 19 33.09 -28.22 -32.54
CA ALA A 19 34.13 -27.21 -32.36
C ALA A 19 35.42 -27.90 -31.93
N ARG A 20 36.55 -27.53 -32.55
CA ARG A 20 37.86 -28.10 -32.26
C ARG A 20 38.28 -27.81 -30.83
N PRO A 21 38.95 -28.74 -30.11
CA PRO A 21 39.46 -28.46 -28.78
C PRO A 21 40.44 -27.29 -28.83
N GLY A 22 40.10 -26.16 -28.21
CA GLY A 22 40.90 -24.93 -28.19
C GLY A 22 40.20 -23.67 -28.67
N GLU A 23 39.08 -23.77 -29.39
CA GLU A 23 38.38 -22.62 -30.01
C GLU A 23 37.51 -21.81 -29.00
N TRP A 24 37.45 -22.25 -27.76
CA TRP A 24 36.64 -21.62 -26.70
C TRP A 24 37.33 -20.39 -26.05
N ARG A 25 38.56 -20.07 -26.44
CA ARG A 25 39.33 -19.04 -25.74
C ARG A 25 39.05 -17.60 -26.23
N GLU A 26 38.31 -17.44 -27.30
CA GLU A 26 38.08 -16.10 -27.89
C GLU A 26 36.62 -15.64 -27.93
N GLN A 27 35.72 -16.33 -27.22
CA GLN A 27 34.42 -15.70 -27.00
C GLN A 27 34.65 -14.61 -25.93
N PRO A 28 34.53 -13.32 -26.27
CA PRO A 28 34.53 -12.27 -25.26
C PRO A 28 33.40 -12.62 -24.29
N ALA A 29 33.73 -12.65 -23.00
CA ALA A 29 32.77 -12.91 -21.95
C ALA A 29 31.55 -12.01 -22.20
N PRO A 30 30.31 -12.53 -22.13
CA PRO A 30 29.13 -11.71 -22.27
C PRO A 30 29.28 -10.58 -21.27
N ASN A 31 29.28 -9.36 -21.79
CA ASN A 31 29.48 -8.15 -21.00
C ASN A 31 28.27 -7.96 -20.07
N HIS A 32 28.33 -8.61 -18.90
CA HIS A 32 27.31 -8.54 -17.88
C HIS A 32 27.24 -7.15 -17.19
N SER A 33 28.16 -6.25 -17.58
CA SER A 33 28.25 -4.93 -16.94
C SER A 33 27.24 -3.89 -17.47
N THR A 34 26.63 -4.13 -18.64
CA THR A 34 25.68 -3.16 -19.20
C THR A 34 24.23 -3.42 -18.79
N GLY A 35 23.87 -4.65 -18.40
CA GLY A 35 22.50 -4.97 -17.99
C GLY A 35 22.13 -4.53 -16.59
N HIS A 36 23.11 -4.43 -15.68
CA HIS A 36 22.86 -4.01 -14.30
C HIS A 36 22.84 -2.49 -14.12
N ALA A 37 23.51 -1.75 -15.01
CA ALA A 37 23.56 -0.29 -14.92
C ALA A 37 22.26 0.39 -15.43
N GLU A 38 21.54 -0.24 -16.36
CA GLU A 38 20.32 0.33 -16.91
C GLU A 38 19.07 0.09 -16.03
N HIS A 39 19.09 -0.93 -15.15
CA HIS A 39 18.00 -1.16 -14.22
C HIS A 39 18.08 -0.30 -12.94
N GLU A 40 19.27 0.18 -12.59
CA GLU A 40 19.47 0.97 -11.37
C GLU A 40 19.13 2.46 -11.53
N THR A 41 19.16 2.99 -12.75
CA THR A 41 18.86 4.42 -12.98
C THR A 41 17.36 4.75 -13.04
N ARG A 42 16.48 3.76 -12.94
CA ARG A 42 15.02 3.97 -12.89
C ARG A 42 14.46 4.04 -11.46
N SER A 43 15.30 4.13 -10.46
CA SER A 43 14.92 4.65 -9.14
C SER A 43 14.65 6.15 -9.27
N GLY A 44 13.59 6.47 -10.03
CA GLY A 44 13.06 7.81 -10.10
C GLY A 44 12.86 8.31 -8.69
N ARG A 45 13.58 9.36 -8.33
CA ARG A 45 13.31 10.15 -7.13
C ARG A 45 11.82 10.47 -7.15
N HIS A 46 11.01 9.66 -6.50
CA HIS A 46 9.64 10.00 -6.18
C HIS A 46 9.72 11.20 -5.25
N ARG A 47 9.86 12.38 -5.85
CA ARG A 47 9.76 13.64 -5.11
C ARG A 47 8.38 13.61 -4.48
N LEU A 48 8.36 13.62 -3.15
CA LEU A 48 7.14 13.84 -2.39
C LEU A 48 6.59 15.20 -2.85
N THR A 49 5.65 15.15 -3.76
CA THR A 49 4.95 16.36 -4.20
C THR A 49 4.02 16.77 -3.07
N ILE A 50 3.90 18.05 -2.82
CA ILE A 50 2.95 18.61 -1.82
C ILE A 50 1.56 17.98 -2.00
N ALA A 51 1.14 17.79 -3.25
CA ALA A 51 -0.12 17.11 -3.57
C ALA A 51 -0.20 15.66 -3.07
N SER A 52 0.91 14.90 -3.12
CA SER A 52 0.94 13.52 -2.61
C SER A 52 0.85 13.48 -1.08
N VAL A 53 1.52 14.39 -0.40
CA VAL A 53 1.44 14.54 1.07
C VAL A 53 0.04 14.96 1.48
N ALA A 54 -0.54 15.94 0.80
CA ALA A 54 -1.91 16.39 1.06
C ALA A 54 -2.94 15.26 0.86
N LEU A 55 -2.76 14.45 -0.19
CA LEU A 55 -3.63 13.31 -0.47
C LEU A 55 -3.51 12.22 0.61
N LEU A 56 -2.29 11.94 1.08
CA LEU A 56 -2.05 11.01 2.19
C LEU A 56 -2.71 11.50 3.49
N LEU A 57 -2.50 12.77 3.85
CA LEU A 57 -3.10 13.37 5.04
C LEU A 57 -4.63 13.36 4.93
N PHE A 58 -5.18 13.74 3.78
CA PHE A 58 -6.62 13.67 3.54
C PHE A 58 -7.16 12.26 3.72
N ALA A 59 -6.51 11.26 3.12
CA ALA A 59 -6.92 9.87 3.23
C ALA A 59 -6.91 9.41 4.71
N VAL A 60 -5.83 9.72 5.46
CA VAL A 60 -5.70 9.31 6.86
C VAL A 60 -6.74 9.98 7.75
N VAL A 61 -6.93 11.30 7.63
CA VAL A 61 -7.91 12.03 8.44
C VAL A 61 -9.34 11.60 8.11
N SER A 62 -9.66 11.43 6.83
CA SER A 62 -10.98 10.93 6.40
C SER A 62 -11.23 9.51 6.88
N ALA A 63 -10.22 8.62 6.85
CA ALA A 63 -10.33 7.27 7.38
C ALA A 63 -10.63 7.28 8.89
N ALA A 64 -9.88 8.07 9.64
CA ALA A 64 -10.09 8.22 11.09
C ALA A 64 -11.51 8.74 11.41
N THR A 65 -11.96 9.76 10.68
CA THR A 65 -13.32 10.31 10.82
C THR A 65 -14.38 9.27 10.52
N GLY A 66 -14.25 8.53 9.41
CA GLY A 66 -15.18 7.46 9.05
C GLY A 66 -15.24 6.35 10.12
N GLN A 67 -14.11 5.95 10.67
CA GLN A 67 -14.05 4.95 11.75
C GLN A 67 -14.72 5.42 13.04
N VAL A 68 -14.53 6.67 13.44
CA VAL A 68 -15.21 7.27 14.60
C VAL A 68 -16.72 7.31 14.40
N MET A 69 -17.19 7.71 13.20
CA MET A 69 -18.61 7.70 12.86
C MET A 69 -19.20 6.28 12.88
N LEU A 70 -18.49 5.29 12.34
CA LEU A 70 -18.89 3.88 12.38
C LEU A 70 -19.02 3.39 13.83
N LYS A 71 -18.03 3.68 14.67
CA LYS A 71 -18.05 3.29 16.08
C LYS A 71 -19.20 3.94 16.83
N HIS A 72 -19.41 5.24 16.66
CA HIS A 72 -20.54 5.95 17.26
C HIS A 72 -21.89 5.38 16.78
N GLY A 73 -22.03 5.13 15.48
CA GLY A 73 -23.23 4.54 14.90
C GLY A 73 -23.51 3.13 15.42
N MET A 74 -22.48 2.33 15.66
CA MET A 74 -22.60 1.01 16.28
C MET A 74 -23.03 1.10 17.75
N GLN A 75 -22.51 2.04 18.53
CA GLN A 75 -22.95 2.28 19.90
C GLN A 75 -24.44 2.64 19.96
N VAL A 76 -24.89 3.54 19.07
CA VAL A 76 -26.31 3.91 18.96
C VAL A 76 -27.18 2.72 18.55
N ALA A 77 -26.72 1.89 17.60
CA ALA A 77 -27.44 0.70 17.17
C ALA A 77 -27.56 -0.33 18.32
N THR A 78 -26.48 -0.54 19.05
CA THR A 78 -26.45 -1.47 20.19
C THR A 78 -27.40 -1.02 21.32
N SER A 79 -27.40 0.26 21.66
CA SER A 79 -28.30 0.80 22.67
C SER A 79 -29.78 0.66 22.25
N ARG A 80 -30.12 0.87 20.99
CA ARG A 80 -31.48 0.67 20.45
C ARG A 80 -31.91 -0.79 20.51
N VAL A 81 -31.03 -1.73 20.23
CA VAL A 81 -31.32 -3.17 20.35
C VAL A 81 -31.60 -3.55 21.81
N ALA A 82 -30.81 -3.04 22.74
CA ALA A 82 -30.97 -3.30 24.16
C ALA A 82 -32.35 -2.79 24.70
N HIS A 83 -32.87 -1.68 24.17
CA HIS A 83 -34.13 -1.09 24.62
C HIS A 83 -35.38 -1.63 23.88
N SER A 84 -35.26 -1.95 22.59
CA SER A 84 -36.39 -2.25 21.73
C SER A 84 -36.34 -3.65 21.10
N GLY A 85 -35.30 -4.42 21.37
CA GLY A 85 -35.05 -5.71 20.71
C GLY A 85 -34.70 -5.58 19.22
N GLY A 86 -34.63 -6.70 18.55
CA GLY A 86 -34.37 -6.77 17.11
C GLY A 86 -32.93 -7.15 16.74
N SER A 87 -32.67 -7.27 15.44
CA SER A 87 -31.35 -7.63 14.93
C SER A 87 -30.38 -6.45 14.95
N LEU A 88 -29.22 -6.62 15.58
CA LEU A 88 -28.17 -5.61 15.58
C LEU A 88 -27.70 -5.26 14.17
N ALA A 89 -27.57 -6.28 13.30
CA ALA A 89 -27.14 -6.08 11.92
C ALA A 89 -28.10 -5.17 11.14
N PHE A 90 -29.39 -5.38 11.30
CA PHE A 90 -30.40 -4.55 10.64
C PHE A 90 -30.39 -3.11 11.16
N ARG A 91 -30.29 -2.93 12.47
CA ARG A 91 -30.23 -1.62 13.12
C ARG A 91 -28.94 -0.85 12.78
N ALA A 92 -27.83 -1.56 12.68
CA ALA A 92 -26.56 -0.98 12.23
C ALA A 92 -26.64 -0.55 10.75
N ALA A 93 -27.16 -1.43 9.88
CA ALA A 93 -27.29 -1.15 8.44
C ALA A 93 -28.24 0.02 8.14
N THR A 94 -29.23 0.28 9.00
CA THR A 94 -30.20 1.40 8.84
C THR A 94 -29.78 2.65 9.62
N SER A 95 -28.68 2.60 10.37
CA SER A 95 -28.18 3.76 11.11
C SER A 95 -27.55 4.79 10.16
N PRO A 96 -28.00 6.05 10.15
CA PRO A 96 -27.42 7.08 9.30
C PRO A 96 -25.93 7.33 9.61
N TRP A 97 -25.52 7.21 10.86
CA TRP A 97 -24.12 7.34 11.28
C TRP A 97 -23.24 6.25 10.69
N VAL A 98 -23.74 5.01 10.64
CA VAL A 98 -23.01 3.89 10.05
C VAL A 98 -22.88 4.07 8.54
N LEU A 99 -23.96 4.47 7.87
CA LEU A 99 -23.96 4.67 6.41
C LEU A 99 -23.03 5.81 6.00
N ILE A 100 -23.13 6.96 6.67
CA ILE A 100 -22.24 8.10 6.39
C ILE A 100 -20.79 7.73 6.70
N GLY A 101 -20.53 7.09 7.84
CA GLY A 101 -19.19 6.62 8.21
C GLY A 101 -18.60 5.66 7.18
N LEU A 102 -19.42 4.75 6.64
CA LEU A 102 -19.00 3.80 5.60
C LEU A 102 -18.66 4.52 4.29
N VAL A 103 -19.45 5.51 3.87
CA VAL A 103 -19.17 6.31 2.68
C VAL A 103 -17.87 7.10 2.84
N VAL A 104 -17.69 7.79 3.97
CA VAL A 104 -16.47 8.56 4.26
C VAL A 104 -15.26 7.64 4.28
N PHE A 105 -15.37 6.48 4.91
CA PHE A 105 -14.29 5.48 4.93
C PHE A 105 -13.97 4.95 3.53
N GLY A 106 -15.00 4.67 2.71
CA GLY A 106 -14.83 4.24 1.31
C GLY A 106 -14.09 5.29 0.46
N VAL A 107 -14.48 6.57 0.59
CA VAL A 107 -13.79 7.68 -0.09
C VAL A 107 -12.33 7.77 0.36
N SER A 108 -12.06 7.61 1.67
CA SER A 108 -10.68 7.61 2.18
C SER A 108 -9.85 6.46 1.61
N ALA A 109 -10.45 5.27 1.46
CA ALA A 109 -9.78 4.11 0.86
C ALA A 109 -9.39 4.37 -0.60
N MET A 110 -10.27 5.01 -1.38
CA MET A 110 -9.96 5.41 -2.75
C MET A 110 -8.85 6.46 -2.80
N ALA A 111 -8.88 7.45 -1.91
CA ALA A 111 -7.82 8.45 -1.79
C ALA A 111 -6.47 7.80 -1.39
N TRP A 112 -6.51 6.82 -0.49
CA TRP A 112 -5.33 6.04 -0.09
C TRP A 112 -4.73 5.26 -1.25
N LEU A 113 -5.54 4.55 -2.04
CA LEU A 113 -5.10 3.84 -3.24
C LEU A 113 -4.49 4.80 -4.27
N ALA A 114 -5.14 5.96 -4.47
CA ALA A 114 -4.61 7.00 -5.35
C ALA A 114 -3.28 7.59 -4.84
N ALA A 115 -3.07 7.68 -3.53
CA ALA A 115 -1.79 8.07 -2.95
C ALA A 115 -0.72 7.00 -3.17
N LEU A 116 -1.04 5.72 -2.93
CA LEU A 116 -0.13 4.59 -3.14
C LEU A 116 0.31 4.41 -4.59
N SER A 117 -0.50 4.83 -5.56
CA SER A 117 -0.08 4.83 -6.97
C SER A 117 1.03 5.83 -7.28
N ARG A 118 1.28 6.80 -6.37
CA ARG A 118 2.25 7.89 -6.56
C ARG A 118 3.41 7.87 -5.56
N VAL A 119 3.24 7.16 -4.45
CA VAL A 119 4.18 7.19 -3.33
C VAL A 119 4.54 5.76 -2.93
N PRO A 120 5.83 5.43 -2.70
CA PRO A 120 6.22 4.12 -2.20
C PRO A 120 5.57 3.83 -0.84
N LEU A 121 5.20 2.56 -0.62
CA LEU A 121 4.61 2.11 0.64
C LEU A 121 5.43 2.54 1.86
N SER A 122 6.74 2.45 1.75
CA SER A 122 7.66 2.78 2.83
C SER A 122 7.60 4.25 3.29
N VAL A 123 7.07 5.13 2.43
CA VAL A 123 6.83 6.54 2.77
C VAL A 123 5.39 6.74 3.23
N ALA A 124 4.43 6.01 2.66
CA ALA A 124 3.01 6.12 3.00
C ALA A 124 2.68 5.63 4.42
N TYR A 125 3.34 4.55 4.88
CA TYR A 125 3.06 3.95 6.20
C TYR A 125 3.28 4.89 7.40
N PRO A 126 4.33 5.74 7.43
CA PRO A 126 4.48 6.75 8.48
C PRO A 126 3.26 7.67 8.65
N PHE A 127 2.63 8.04 7.53
CA PHE A 127 1.41 8.85 7.58
C PHE A 127 0.23 8.09 8.18
N ASN A 128 0.16 6.78 7.94
CA ASN A 128 -0.88 5.94 8.53
C ASN A 128 -0.79 5.87 10.07
N ALA A 129 0.41 5.94 10.64
CA ALA A 129 0.58 5.98 12.09
C ALA A 129 0.07 7.28 12.72
N LEU A 130 0.10 8.41 11.99
CA LEU A 130 -0.55 9.64 12.44
C LEU A 130 -2.07 9.43 12.59
N GLY A 131 -2.68 8.60 11.74
CA GLY A 131 -4.07 8.20 11.85
C GLY A 131 -4.41 7.57 13.19
N TYR A 132 -3.50 6.80 13.77
CA TYR A 132 -3.68 6.21 15.08
C TYR A 132 -3.82 7.28 16.18
N LEU A 133 -3.01 8.34 16.15
CA LEU A 133 -3.14 9.46 17.10
C LEU A 133 -4.46 10.21 16.90
N VAL A 134 -4.86 10.42 15.64
CA VAL A 134 -6.14 11.08 15.33
C VAL A 134 -7.31 10.26 15.88
N ILE A 135 -7.30 8.93 15.68
CA ILE A 135 -8.35 8.03 16.19
C ILE A 135 -8.36 8.04 17.72
N LEU A 136 -7.20 7.95 18.36
CA LEU A 136 -7.09 7.96 19.81
C LEU A 136 -7.64 9.27 20.40
N THR A 137 -7.25 10.41 19.85
CA THR A 137 -7.72 11.72 20.27
C THR A 137 -9.23 11.85 20.05
N ALA A 138 -9.73 11.46 18.89
CA ALA A 138 -11.15 11.51 18.56
C ALA A 138 -11.99 10.57 19.45
N SER A 139 -11.47 9.40 19.78
CA SER A 139 -12.11 8.44 20.70
C SER A 139 -12.35 9.07 22.08
N ILE A 140 -11.39 9.81 22.59
CA ILE A 140 -11.51 10.49 23.89
C ILE A 140 -12.48 11.67 23.79
N LEU A 141 -12.35 12.51 22.75
CA LEU A 141 -13.13 13.74 22.63
C LEU A 141 -14.58 13.51 22.21
N VAL A 142 -14.82 12.56 21.30
CA VAL A 142 -16.14 12.33 20.69
C VAL A 142 -16.91 11.21 21.41
N LEU A 143 -16.20 10.11 21.72
CA LEU A 143 -16.82 8.95 22.36
C LEU A 143 -16.72 8.99 23.88
N HIS A 144 -16.01 9.97 24.45
CA HIS A 144 -15.75 10.12 25.89
C HIS A 144 -15.15 8.86 26.52
N GLU A 145 -14.34 8.13 25.75
CA GLU A 145 -13.65 6.93 26.23
C GLU A 145 -12.47 7.31 27.14
N ARG A 146 -12.30 6.52 28.19
CA ARG A 146 -11.15 6.70 29.09
C ARG A 146 -9.92 6.03 28.51
N ALA A 147 -8.97 6.81 28.02
CA ALA A 147 -7.66 6.30 27.66
C ALA A 147 -6.75 6.27 28.89
N ASN A 148 -6.15 5.12 29.15
CA ASN A 148 -5.14 5.00 30.21
C ASN A 148 -3.84 5.69 29.75
N VAL A 149 -3.06 6.18 30.73
CA VAL A 149 -1.73 6.77 30.50
C VAL A 149 -0.83 5.80 29.72
N LEU A 150 -0.94 4.49 29.97
CA LEU A 150 -0.20 3.46 29.21
C LEU A 150 -0.55 3.48 27.71
N THR A 151 -1.80 3.74 27.36
CA THR A 151 -2.24 3.84 25.96
C THR A 151 -1.58 5.03 25.28
N TRP A 152 -1.47 6.16 25.95
CA TRP A 152 -0.76 7.33 25.42
C TRP A 152 0.73 7.08 25.23
N VAL A 153 1.38 6.50 26.23
CA VAL A 153 2.81 6.14 26.17
C VAL A 153 3.07 5.16 25.04
N GLY A 154 2.27 4.09 24.92
CA GLY A 154 2.38 3.12 23.83
C GLY A 154 2.18 3.75 22.44
N SER A 155 1.20 4.65 22.32
CA SER A 155 0.92 5.35 21.05
C SER A 155 2.07 6.27 20.63
N LEU A 156 2.66 7.01 21.55
CA LEU A 156 3.81 7.86 21.31
C LEU A 156 5.05 7.02 20.95
N LEU A 157 5.22 5.85 21.57
CA LEU A 157 6.32 4.94 21.25
C LEU A 157 6.19 4.40 19.82
N VAL A 158 4.98 4.02 19.40
CA VAL A 158 4.72 3.57 18.02
C VAL A 158 5.04 4.67 17.01
N VAL A 159 4.59 5.89 17.25
CA VAL A 159 4.84 7.02 16.35
C VAL A 159 6.33 7.40 16.33
N SER A 160 7.00 7.41 17.48
CA SER A 160 8.44 7.71 17.54
C SER A 160 9.27 6.62 16.83
N GLY A 161 8.94 5.34 17.02
CA GLY A 161 9.58 4.24 16.31
C GLY A 161 9.45 4.38 14.79
N LEU A 162 8.27 4.77 14.32
CA LEU A 162 8.02 4.95 12.90
C LEU A 162 8.75 6.18 12.33
N LEU A 163 8.84 7.28 13.09
CA LEU A 163 9.65 8.45 12.72
C LEU A 163 11.13 8.10 12.58
N ILE A 164 11.67 7.29 13.49
CA ILE A 164 13.06 6.81 13.41
C ILE A 164 13.27 6.05 12.11
N VAL A 165 12.37 5.13 11.74
CA VAL A 165 12.46 4.37 10.48
C VAL A 165 12.46 5.29 9.27
N VAL A 166 11.67 6.35 9.27
CA VAL A 166 11.60 7.33 8.16
C VAL A 166 12.85 8.17 8.06
N LEU A 167 13.37 8.62 9.20
CA LEU A 167 14.54 9.50 9.25
C LEU A 167 15.85 8.75 9.00
N THR A 168 15.88 7.43 9.25
CA THR A 168 17.07 6.59 9.09
C THR A 168 17.20 6.00 7.67
N LYS A 169 16.29 6.31 6.75
CA LYS A 169 16.43 5.85 5.37
C LYS A 169 17.62 6.54 4.69
N PRO A 170 18.55 5.74 4.13
CA PRO A 170 19.66 6.26 3.33
C PRO A 170 19.19 6.92 2.04
#